data_50e84552e4f96d84aac5a9061bedb19f
#
_entry.id   50e84552e4f96d84aac5a9061bedb19f
#
_cell.length_a   1.000
_cell.length_b   1.000
_cell.length_c   1.000
_cell.angle_alpha   90.00
_cell.angle_beta   90.00
_cell.angle_gamma   90.00
#
_symmetry.space_group_name_H-M   'P 1'
#
loop_
_entity.id
_entity.type
_entity.pdbx_description
1 polymer ?
#
loop_
_entity_poly.entity_id
_entity_poly.type
_entity_poly.pdbx_seq_one_letter_code
_entity_poly.pdbx_strand_id
1 'polypeptide(L)'
;SETGGDGGFGGSRLGKYYETSGNSEGCVGATYRVEYPMPEENNGNGTSEPAIALPGATPWRTITLGETLKPIVETTVAWDVVEPLYETANDYKFGKGTWSWIVWQDGSIRMEDQKKYVDLASAMGFNYTLVDNWWDRTIGHDAIPELVDYARERNVDVFLWYSSSGWWNDIEQSP
;
A
#
# COMPACT_ATOMS: atom_id res chain seq x y z
N SER A 1 -11.37 0.10 1.48
CA SER A 1 -11.13 -1.30 1.86
C SER A 1 -10.57 -2.03 0.65
N GLU A 2 -9.38 -2.52 0.74
CA GLU A 2 -8.80 -3.36 -0.27
C GLU A 2 -9.33 -4.78 -0.05
N THR A 3 -10.08 -5.25 -1.00
CA THR A 3 -10.36 -6.66 -1.11
C THR A 3 -9.26 -7.24 -1.99
N GLY A 4 -8.23 -7.76 -1.40
CA GLY A 4 -7.23 -8.48 -2.15
C GLY A 4 -7.80 -9.77 -2.72
N GLY A 5 -7.33 -10.18 -3.88
CA GLY A 5 -7.44 -11.55 -4.36
C GLY A 5 -6.71 -12.53 -3.43
N ASP A 6 -6.41 -13.70 -3.92
CA ASP A 6 -5.74 -14.77 -3.16
C ASP A 6 -4.55 -14.24 -2.36
N GLY A 7 -4.66 -14.25 -1.04
CA GLY A 7 -3.68 -13.68 -0.13
C GLY A 7 -3.81 -12.17 0.10
N GLY A 8 -4.89 -11.56 -0.33
CA GLY A 8 -5.12 -10.14 -0.16
C GLY A 8 -5.41 -9.72 1.26
N PHE A 9 -5.17 -8.44 1.48
CA PHE A 9 -5.32 -7.80 2.78
C PHE A 9 -6.79 -7.69 3.15
N GLY A 10 -7.18 -8.34 4.20
CA GLY A 10 -8.52 -8.22 4.76
C GLY A 10 -8.68 -6.89 5.50
N GLY A 11 -9.64 -6.09 5.08
CA GLY A 11 -10.09 -4.91 5.79
C GLY A 11 -11.58 -4.96 6.06
N SER A 12 -12.06 -4.15 6.97
CA SER A 12 -13.51 -4.00 7.15
C SER A 12 -14.14 -3.53 5.85
N ARG A 13 -15.18 -4.20 5.42
CA ARG A 13 -15.88 -3.93 4.16
C ARG A 13 -17.38 -3.83 4.37
N LEU A 14 -18.07 -3.27 3.40
CA LEU A 14 -19.53 -3.33 3.36
C LEU A 14 -19.94 -4.60 2.63
N GLY A 15 -20.38 -5.59 3.40
CA GLY A 15 -21.00 -6.77 2.85
C GLY A 15 -22.44 -6.49 2.43
N LYS A 16 -22.85 -7.05 1.30
CA LYS A 16 -24.24 -6.93 0.86
C LYS A 16 -25.11 -7.82 1.71
N TYR A 17 -26.01 -7.20 2.46
CA TYR A 17 -27.00 -7.93 3.23
C TYR A 17 -28.28 -8.09 2.40
N TYR A 18 -28.67 -9.34 2.14
CA TYR A 18 -29.92 -9.67 1.49
C TYR A 18 -30.98 -9.95 2.54
N GLU A 19 -31.87 -8.98 2.76
CA GLU A 19 -33.15 -9.32 3.37
C GLU A 19 -34.07 -9.89 2.30
N THR A 20 -34.85 -10.88 2.69
CA THR A 20 -35.73 -11.67 1.82
C THR A 20 -36.85 -10.90 1.15
N SER A 21 -36.92 -9.60 1.34
CA SER A 21 -37.94 -8.72 0.78
C SER A 21 -37.38 -7.57 -0.07
N GLY A 22 -36.09 -7.49 -0.30
CA GLY A 22 -35.47 -6.36 -0.99
C GLY A 22 -35.15 -6.63 -2.46
N ASN A 23 -35.39 -5.65 -3.29
CA ASN A 23 -35.02 -5.65 -4.69
C ASN A 23 -33.52 -5.84 -4.87
N SER A 24 -33.14 -6.95 -5.41
CA SER A 24 -31.73 -7.33 -5.62
C SER A 24 -31.09 -6.74 -6.88
N GLU A 25 -31.84 -6.00 -7.66
CA GLU A 25 -31.35 -5.40 -8.91
C GLU A 25 -31.22 -3.89 -8.79
N GLY A 26 -29.98 -3.47 -8.58
CA GLY A 26 -29.62 -2.06 -8.47
C GLY A 26 -29.34 -1.63 -7.03
N CYS A 27 -28.45 -0.71 -6.89
CA CYS A 27 -27.97 -0.22 -5.58
C CYS A 27 -28.99 0.64 -4.80
N VAL A 28 -30.20 0.76 -5.30
CA VAL A 28 -31.24 1.57 -4.66
C VAL A 28 -32.03 0.72 -3.67
N GLY A 29 -31.89 1.06 -2.38
CA GLY A 29 -32.61 0.37 -1.30
C GLY A 29 -31.92 -0.89 -0.75
N ALA A 30 -30.67 -1.16 -1.14
CA ALA A 30 -29.93 -2.27 -0.56
C ALA A 30 -29.46 -1.95 0.85
N THR A 31 -29.66 -2.89 1.76
CA THR A 31 -29.06 -2.81 3.10
C THR A 31 -27.66 -3.41 3.07
N TYR A 32 -26.73 -2.71 3.68
CA TYR A 32 -25.35 -3.17 3.83
C TYR A 32 -25.02 -3.34 5.30
N ARG A 33 -24.25 -4.35 5.59
CA ARG A 33 -23.70 -4.58 6.92
C ARG A 33 -22.19 -4.45 6.86
N VAL A 34 -21.60 -3.90 7.89
CA VAL A 34 -20.14 -3.94 8.05
C VAL A 34 -19.72 -5.38 8.31
N GLU A 35 -18.83 -5.87 7.47
CA GLU A 35 -18.18 -7.17 7.65
C GLU A 35 -16.73 -6.94 8.04
N TYR A 36 -16.26 -7.77 8.97
CA TYR A 36 -14.88 -7.76 9.41
C TYR A 36 -14.10 -8.86 8.68
N PRO A 37 -12.77 -8.77 8.64
CA PRO A 37 -11.95 -9.79 8.03
C PRO A 37 -12.23 -11.16 8.63
N MET A 38 -12.21 -12.19 7.79
CA MET A 38 -12.26 -13.56 8.26
C MET A 38 -10.92 -13.94 8.91
N PRO A 39 -10.90 -14.89 9.85
CA PRO A 39 -9.65 -15.28 10.52
C PRO A 39 -8.52 -15.73 9.60
N GLU A 40 -8.86 -16.27 8.44
CA GLU A 40 -7.91 -16.72 7.41
C GLU A 40 -7.48 -15.63 6.42
N GLU A 41 -8.16 -14.50 6.39
CA GLU A 41 -7.75 -13.37 5.57
C GLU A 41 -6.45 -12.77 6.08
N ASN A 42 -5.73 -12.09 5.21
CA ASN A 42 -4.45 -11.47 5.53
C ASN A 42 -3.43 -12.51 6.09
N ASN A 43 -3.42 -13.71 5.54
CA ASN A 43 -2.55 -14.82 5.97
C ASN A 43 -2.66 -15.14 7.47
N GLY A 44 -3.81 -14.91 8.07
CA GLY A 44 -4.04 -15.10 9.51
C GLY A 44 -3.46 -14.01 10.41
N ASN A 45 -2.95 -12.93 9.83
CA ASN A 45 -2.40 -11.81 10.59
C ASN A 45 -3.47 -10.76 10.91
N GLY A 46 -3.43 -10.26 12.13
CA GLY A 46 -4.35 -9.25 12.59
C GLY A 46 -5.61 -9.81 13.23
N THR A 47 -6.53 -8.93 13.58
CA THR A 47 -7.79 -9.29 14.21
C THR A 47 -8.95 -9.31 13.23
N SER A 48 -9.82 -10.29 13.35
CA SER A 48 -11.10 -10.35 12.64
C SER A 48 -12.22 -9.59 13.37
N GLU A 49 -11.94 -9.03 14.53
CA GLU A 49 -12.90 -8.32 15.36
C GLU A 49 -12.47 -6.86 15.56
N PRO A 50 -13.43 -5.94 15.79
CA PRO A 50 -13.10 -4.56 16.10
C PRO A 50 -12.41 -4.47 17.46
N ALA A 51 -11.16 -4.00 17.47
CA ALA A 51 -10.36 -3.81 18.68
C ALA A 51 -10.49 -2.37 19.19
N ILE A 52 -11.66 -1.99 19.64
CA ILE A 52 -11.90 -0.69 20.28
C ILE A 52 -12.29 -0.89 21.73
N ALA A 53 -11.53 -0.29 22.63
CA ALA A 53 -11.91 -0.17 24.04
C ALA A 53 -12.89 1.01 24.23
N LEU A 54 -13.93 0.81 25.02
CA LEU A 54 -14.88 1.87 25.35
C LEU A 54 -14.58 2.44 26.75
N PRO A 55 -14.65 3.77 26.90
CA PRO A 55 -14.93 4.80 25.90
C PRO A 55 -13.76 5.01 24.94
N GLY A 56 -14.05 5.24 23.67
CA GLY A 56 -13.05 5.43 22.62
C GLY A 56 -13.62 6.15 21.40
N ALA A 57 -12.74 6.54 20.49
CA ALA A 57 -13.10 7.15 19.21
C ALA A 57 -12.65 6.24 18.05
N THR A 58 -13.47 6.16 17.03
CA THR A 58 -13.09 5.50 15.78
C THR A 58 -12.32 6.47 14.90
N PRO A 59 -11.47 5.97 14.01
CA PRO A 59 -10.93 6.80 12.93
C PRO A 59 -12.04 7.42 12.08
N TRP A 60 -11.75 8.57 11.49
CA TRP A 60 -12.61 9.13 10.48
C TRP A 60 -12.79 8.16 9.31
N ARG A 61 -14.00 8.10 8.82
CA ARG A 61 -14.33 7.40 7.58
C ARG A 61 -15.04 8.36 6.66
N THR A 62 -14.56 8.45 5.44
CA THR A 62 -15.13 9.38 4.45
C THR A 62 -15.69 8.60 3.28
N ILE A 63 -16.77 9.10 2.70
CA ILE A 63 -17.36 8.54 1.50
C ILE A 63 -17.50 9.69 0.51
N THR A 64 -16.80 9.56 -0.61
CA THR A 64 -16.90 10.53 -1.71
C THR A 64 -17.87 10.00 -2.75
N LEU A 65 -18.87 10.78 -3.08
CA LEU A 65 -19.92 10.44 -4.04
C LEU A 65 -19.93 11.45 -5.19
N GLY A 66 -20.31 10.99 -6.37
CA GLY A 66 -20.50 11.86 -7.52
C GLY A 66 -21.04 11.12 -8.74
N GLU A 67 -21.64 11.85 -9.65
CA GLU A 67 -22.12 11.34 -10.94
C GLU A 67 -20.98 11.08 -11.94
N THR A 68 -19.80 11.61 -11.64
CA THR A 68 -18.57 11.43 -12.43
C THR A 68 -17.41 11.08 -11.51
N LEU A 69 -16.26 10.73 -12.08
CA LEU A 69 -15.03 10.47 -11.32
C LEU A 69 -14.36 11.73 -10.75
N LYS A 70 -14.80 12.91 -11.18
CA LYS A 70 -14.20 14.19 -10.77
C LYS A 70 -14.11 14.36 -9.25
N PRO A 71 -15.17 14.18 -8.46
CA PRO A 71 -15.10 14.31 -7.01
C PRO A 71 -14.10 13.34 -6.37
N ILE A 72 -13.92 12.15 -6.93
CA ILE A 72 -12.97 11.17 -6.39
C ILE A 72 -11.53 11.65 -6.60
N VAL A 73 -11.25 12.26 -7.75
CA VAL A 73 -9.90 12.76 -8.09
C VAL A 73 -9.56 14.06 -7.36
N GLU A 74 -10.55 14.94 -7.17
CA GLU A 74 -10.35 16.28 -6.63
C GLU A 74 -10.58 16.38 -5.11
N THR A 75 -11.10 15.34 -4.46
CA THR A 75 -11.39 15.41 -3.01
C THR A 75 -10.14 15.58 -2.19
N THR A 76 -10.19 16.50 -1.24
CA THR A 76 -9.15 16.74 -0.24
C THR A 76 -9.60 16.31 1.15
N VAL A 77 -10.80 15.74 1.28
CA VAL A 77 -11.45 15.46 2.56
C VAL A 77 -10.58 14.64 3.54
N ALA A 78 -9.72 13.76 3.02
CA ALA A 78 -8.83 12.96 3.86
C ALA A 78 -7.80 13.84 4.61
N TRP A 79 -7.43 14.97 4.04
CA TRP A 79 -6.52 15.94 4.66
C TRP A 79 -7.26 17.05 5.43
N ASP A 80 -8.53 17.29 5.10
CA ASP A 80 -9.32 18.35 5.71
C ASP A 80 -9.86 17.98 7.10
N VAL A 81 -10.00 16.69 7.38
CA VAL A 81 -10.62 16.20 8.63
C VAL A 81 -9.62 15.71 9.68
N VAL A 82 -8.35 15.59 9.34
CA VAL A 82 -7.30 15.08 10.23
C VAL A 82 -6.06 15.97 10.11
N GLU A 83 -5.63 16.51 11.23
CA GLU A 83 -4.34 17.19 11.29
C GLU A 83 -3.19 16.19 11.03
N PRO A 84 -2.11 16.61 10.36
CA PRO A 84 -0.93 15.77 10.19
C PRO A 84 -0.42 15.26 11.55
N LEU A 85 -0.20 13.97 11.65
CA LEU A 85 0.31 13.36 12.89
C LEU A 85 1.76 13.76 13.15
N TYR A 86 2.50 14.04 12.08
CA TYR A 86 3.91 14.42 12.14
C TYR A 86 4.17 15.60 11.20
N GLU A 87 5.00 16.52 11.64
CA GLU A 87 5.64 17.46 10.74
C GLU A 87 6.85 16.79 10.10
N THR A 88 7.00 16.95 8.79
CA THR A 88 8.17 16.42 8.09
C THR A 88 9.40 17.24 8.44
N ALA A 89 10.44 16.56 8.92
CA ALA A 89 11.74 17.22 9.19
C ALA A 89 12.57 17.44 7.91
N ASN A 90 12.15 16.84 6.79
CA ASN A 90 12.88 16.87 5.53
C ASN A 90 11.97 17.31 4.39
N ASP A 91 12.54 18.06 3.45
CA ASP A 91 11.89 18.36 2.19
C ASP A 91 11.99 17.15 1.26
N TYR A 92 10.86 16.52 1.01
CA TYR A 92 10.77 15.42 0.05
C TYR A 92 10.53 15.97 -1.35
N LYS A 93 11.31 15.48 -2.31
CA LYS A 93 11.11 15.83 -3.72
C LYS A 93 10.10 14.88 -4.33
N PHE A 94 9.09 15.45 -4.98
CA PHE A 94 8.23 14.66 -5.86
C PHE A 94 8.98 14.31 -7.14
N GLY A 95 8.79 13.09 -7.61
CA GLY A 95 9.50 12.65 -8.81
C GLY A 95 8.93 11.36 -9.39
N LYS A 96 9.57 10.92 -10.45
CA LYS A 96 9.27 9.64 -11.11
C LYS A 96 10.31 8.63 -10.69
N GLY A 97 9.91 7.36 -10.69
CA GLY A 97 10.79 6.25 -10.38
C GLY A 97 10.67 5.12 -11.38
N THR A 98 11.68 4.27 -11.38
CA THR A 98 11.63 2.98 -12.06
C THR A 98 11.25 1.88 -11.08
N TRP A 99 10.67 0.81 -11.60
CA TRP A 99 10.21 -0.32 -10.81
C TRP A 99 10.35 -1.61 -11.62
N SER A 100 11.33 -2.42 -11.27
CA SER A 100 11.69 -3.62 -12.03
C SER A 100 10.61 -4.70 -12.00
N TRP A 101 9.93 -4.83 -10.87
CA TRP A 101 8.93 -5.86 -10.65
C TRP A 101 7.77 -5.80 -11.66
N ILE A 102 7.37 -4.61 -12.08
CA ILE A 102 6.30 -4.43 -13.09
C ILE A 102 6.59 -5.21 -14.38
N VAL A 103 7.86 -5.30 -14.76
CA VAL A 103 8.27 -5.91 -16.04
C VAL A 103 8.84 -7.30 -15.84
N TRP A 104 9.70 -7.48 -14.84
CA TRP A 104 10.48 -8.71 -14.65
C TRP A 104 10.09 -9.54 -13.43
N GLN A 105 9.10 -9.09 -12.66
CA GLN A 105 8.57 -9.75 -11.48
C GLN A 105 9.65 -10.05 -10.43
N ASP A 106 9.39 -11.00 -9.53
CA ASP A 106 10.26 -11.36 -8.39
C ASP A 106 11.69 -11.71 -8.80
N GLY A 107 11.87 -12.26 -9.99
CA GLY A 107 13.17 -12.62 -10.51
C GLY A 107 14.14 -11.45 -10.69
N SER A 108 13.62 -10.22 -10.71
CA SER A 108 14.40 -8.99 -10.85
C SER A 108 14.92 -8.43 -9.53
N ILE A 109 14.51 -8.98 -8.38
CA ILE A 109 14.95 -8.46 -7.09
C ILE A 109 16.33 -9.02 -6.76
N ARG A 110 17.31 -8.54 -7.52
CA ARG A 110 18.72 -8.89 -7.42
C ARG A 110 19.58 -7.66 -7.66
N MET A 111 20.71 -7.57 -7.01
CA MET A 111 21.61 -6.42 -7.11
C MET A 111 21.88 -6.00 -8.56
N GLU A 112 22.21 -6.97 -9.44
CA GLU A 112 22.54 -6.69 -10.83
C GLU A 112 21.39 -6.07 -11.63
N ASP A 113 20.17 -6.54 -11.40
CA ASP A 113 19.00 -6.03 -12.09
C ASP A 113 18.55 -4.69 -11.52
N GLN A 114 18.64 -4.51 -10.21
CA GLN A 114 18.37 -3.22 -9.60
C GLN A 114 19.31 -2.13 -10.09
N LYS A 115 20.60 -2.42 -10.26
CA LYS A 115 21.57 -1.49 -10.89
C LYS A 115 21.15 -1.08 -12.31
N LYS A 116 20.63 -2.00 -13.13
CA LYS A 116 20.10 -1.67 -14.46
C LYS A 116 18.92 -0.69 -14.39
N TYR A 117 18.04 -0.85 -13.39
CA TYR A 117 16.92 0.03 -13.19
C TYR A 117 17.30 1.39 -12.60
N VAL A 118 18.37 1.44 -11.81
CA VAL A 118 19.02 2.71 -11.42
C VAL A 118 19.59 3.42 -12.66
N ASP A 119 20.29 2.69 -13.52
CA ASP A 119 20.84 3.26 -14.77
C ASP A 119 19.73 3.77 -15.68
N LEU A 120 18.61 3.03 -15.78
CA LEU A 120 17.44 3.45 -16.53
C LEU A 120 16.82 4.71 -15.93
N ALA A 121 16.66 4.77 -14.60
CA ALA A 121 16.14 5.94 -13.93
C ALA A 121 17.00 7.17 -14.21
N SER A 122 18.31 7.03 -14.07
CA SER A 122 19.26 8.10 -14.36
C SER A 122 19.18 8.57 -15.82
N ALA A 123 19.16 7.63 -16.77
CA ALA A 123 19.09 7.94 -18.20
C ALA A 123 17.78 8.64 -18.60
N MET A 124 16.68 8.35 -17.89
CA MET A 124 15.38 8.98 -18.10
C MET A 124 15.19 10.28 -17.31
N GLY A 125 16.15 10.66 -16.48
CA GLY A 125 16.02 11.81 -15.58
C GLY A 125 15.00 11.60 -14.48
N PHE A 126 14.78 10.34 -14.06
CA PHE A 126 13.93 10.01 -12.93
C PHE A 126 14.69 10.10 -11.62
N ASN A 127 13.98 10.44 -10.56
CA ASN A 127 14.57 10.68 -9.25
C ASN A 127 14.75 9.42 -8.41
N TYR A 128 13.98 8.37 -8.72
CA TYR A 128 13.84 7.22 -7.82
C TYR A 128 13.93 5.90 -8.55
N THR A 129 14.29 4.86 -7.79
CA THR A 129 14.03 3.47 -8.13
C THR A 129 13.40 2.76 -6.93
N LEU A 130 12.45 1.85 -7.20
CA LEU A 130 11.81 1.03 -6.18
C LEU A 130 12.32 -0.39 -6.25
N VAL A 131 12.85 -0.87 -5.14
CA VAL A 131 13.21 -2.27 -4.92
C VAL A 131 12.04 -2.95 -4.20
N ASP A 132 11.44 -3.93 -4.86
CA ASP A 132 10.21 -4.60 -4.42
C ASP A 132 10.49 -5.73 -3.41
N ASN A 133 9.48 -6.53 -3.13
CA ASN A 133 9.42 -7.62 -2.18
C ASN A 133 10.68 -8.51 -2.15
N TRP A 134 10.91 -9.16 -1.04
CA TRP A 134 12.02 -10.12 -0.82
C TRP A 134 13.43 -9.56 -1.01
N TRP A 135 13.60 -8.24 -1.12
CA TRP A 135 14.92 -7.64 -1.23
C TRP A 135 15.84 -7.98 -0.04
N ASP A 136 15.27 -8.18 1.13
CA ASP A 136 15.94 -8.59 2.35
C ASP A 136 16.54 -10.00 2.26
N ARG A 137 15.92 -10.89 1.47
CA ARG A 137 16.43 -12.26 1.19
C ARG A 137 17.36 -12.32 -0.01
N THR A 138 17.01 -11.60 -1.07
CA THR A 138 17.67 -11.77 -2.37
C THR A 138 18.88 -10.88 -2.54
N ILE A 139 18.85 -9.68 -1.95
CA ILE A 139 19.95 -8.71 -1.92
C ILE A 139 20.60 -8.73 -0.54
N GLY A 140 19.79 -8.70 0.51
CA GLY A 140 20.23 -8.67 1.90
C GLY A 140 20.50 -7.26 2.42
N HIS A 141 20.28 -7.05 3.70
CA HIS A 141 20.44 -5.75 4.36
C HIS A 141 21.86 -5.19 4.19
N ASP A 142 22.88 -6.03 4.30
CA ASP A 142 24.28 -5.62 4.24
C ASP A 142 24.69 -5.11 2.85
N ALA A 143 23.99 -5.54 1.80
CA ALA A 143 24.29 -5.14 0.43
C ALA A 143 23.48 -3.92 -0.04
N ILE A 144 22.39 -3.54 0.65
CA ILE A 144 21.61 -2.36 0.29
C ILE A 144 22.44 -1.06 0.25
N PRO A 145 23.36 -0.80 1.18
CA PRO A 145 24.22 0.38 1.08
C PRO A 145 24.99 0.49 -0.24
N GLU A 146 25.47 -0.64 -0.80
CA GLU A 146 26.12 -0.64 -2.11
C GLU A 146 25.19 -0.13 -3.22
N LEU A 147 23.94 -0.59 -3.21
CA LEU A 147 22.95 -0.13 -4.19
C LEU A 147 22.62 1.35 -4.02
N VAL A 148 22.50 1.80 -2.78
CA VAL A 148 22.23 3.21 -2.46
C VAL A 148 23.37 4.11 -2.92
N ASP A 149 24.62 3.71 -2.70
CA ASP A 149 25.77 4.48 -3.16
C ASP A 149 25.85 4.50 -4.69
N TYR A 150 25.63 3.35 -5.33
CA TYR A 150 25.54 3.26 -6.79
C TYR A 150 24.46 4.18 -7.38
N ALA A 151 23.30 4.23 -6.74
CA ALA A 151 22.18 5.10 -7.15
C ALA A 151 22.51 6.59 -6.93
N ARG A 152 23.09 6.91 -5.78
CA ARG A 152 23.50 8.29 -5.43
C ARG A 152 24.49 8.88 -6.42
N GLU A 153 25.47 8.10 -6.88
CA GLU A 153 26.40 8.53 -7.93
C GLU A 153 25.70 8.91 -9.25
N ARG A 154 24.47 8.45 -9.43
CA ARG A 154 23.61 8.70 -10.60
C ARG A 154 22.46 9.67 -10.36
N ASN A 155 22.46 10.32 -9.20
CA ASN A 155 21.39 11.21 -8.74
C ASN A 155 20.01 10.51 -8.68
N VAL A 156 19.98 9.25 -8.28
CA VAL A 156 18.78 8.44 -8.08
C VAL A 156 18.72 8.02 -6.62
N ASP A 157 17.56 8.19 -5.99
CA ASP A 157 17.30 7.70 -4.64
C ASP A 157 16.60 6.33 -4.69
N VAL A 158 16.80 5.53 -3.66
CA VAL A 158 16.28 4.17 -3.58
C VAL A 158 15.13 4.11 -2.58
N PHE A 159 13.98 3.59 -3.02
CA PHE A 159 12.90 3.16 -2.14
C PHE A 159 12.97 1.65 -1.94
N LEU A 160 12.76 1.22 -0.71
CA LEU A 160 12.59 -0.18 -0.35
C LEU A 160 11.12 -0.43 -0.04
N TRP A 161 10.55 -1.45 -0.67
CA TRP A 161 9.18 -1.84 -0.41
C TRP A 161 9.08 -2.73 0.84
N TYR A 162 8.06 -2.49 1.65
CA TYR A 162 7.72 -3.29 2.82
C TYR A 162 6.25 -3.66 2.80
N SER A 163 5.94 -4.89 3.15
CA SER A 163 4.56 -5.32 3.29
C SER A 163 4.01 -5.02 4.68
N SER A 164 2.87 -4.37 4.74
CA SER A 164 2.14 -4.18 5.99
C SER A 164 1.56 -5.47 6.56
N SER A 165 1.51 -6.54 5.77
CA SER A 165 1.01 -7.84 6.22
C SER A 165 2.09 -8.74 6.83
N GLY A 166 3.35 -8.33 6.81
CA GLY A 166 4.48 -9.16 7.22
C GLY A 166 4.76 -10.34 6.29
N TRP A 167 4.18 -10.36 5.11
CA TRP A 167 4.43 -11.31 4.05
C TRP A 167 5.28 -10.62 2.97
N TRP A 168 6.09 -11.32 2.25
CA TRP A 168 6.96 -10.78 1.19
C TRP A 168 8.24 -10.07 1.68
N ASN A 169 8.48 -10.04 2.96
CA ASN A 169 9.73 -9.64 3.60
C ASN A 169 9.99 -10.50 4.82
N ASP A 170 11.26 -10.73 5.16
CA ASP A 170 11.65 -11.42 6.38
C ASP A 170 11.68 -10.52 7.61
N ILE A 171 11.51 -9.24 7.40
CA ILE A 171 11.38 -8.32 8.51
C ILE A 171 10.17 -8.77 9.29
N GLU A 172 10.43 -9.36 10.43
CA GLU A 172 9.39 -9.69 11.38
C GLU A 172 8.51 -8.48 11.54
N GLN A 173 7.24 -8.73 11.39
CA GLN A 173 6.18 -7.76 11.42
C GLN A 173 6.55 -6.66 12.36
N SER A 174 6.93 -5.60 11.76
CA SER A 174 7.57 -4.49 12.37
C SER A 174 6.78 -3.95 13.51
N PRO A 175 7.41 -3.55 14.52
CA PRO A 175 6.74 -2.87 15.62
C PRO A 175 5.94 -1.66 15.15
#